data_db1d620146056357e2b1f10cd5ce4894
#
_entry.id   db1d620146056357e2b1f10cd5ce4894
#
_cell.length_a   1.000
_cell.length_b   1.000
_cell.length_c   1.000
_cell.angle_alpha   90.00
_cell.angle_beta   90.00
_cell.angle_gamma   90.00
#
_symmetry.space_group_name_H-M   'P 1'
#
loop_
_entity.id
_entity.type
_entity.pdbx_description
1 polymer ?
#
loop_
_entity_poly.entity_id
_entity_poly.type
_entity_poly.pdbx_seq_one_letter_code
_entity_poly.pdbx_strand_id
1 'polypeptide(L)'
;MSRITRIEVDEFEFEAKHLARDGQAQTLTFKRGASVGLAKYAIAIHTADGGRGEYVTHWVATRSSLGQTLMLCPRLVGKDARERIAIYEDLKRDIRQFDHMGHGPIDIALWDWAGKHYGAPIAELLGGYRKRLPAYASTYHGDRAGGLASKEAFADFAEQCHALGYRAFKVHGWNEGNAREEAENVLHVARQVGDRMTLMLDPACELRTFADALYVGRACDEANYFWYEDPFRDGGTSAFAHKRLRELIRTPLLMTEHVRGVEPKADFVLAGGTDFLRVDPEYDMGITGSLKIAHLAEALGLDAEIHACGPAHRHLMAALRNTNYYEVALVGPDCPNAVPPVYACGYSDQLDCVDADGTVPVPTGPGLGVTYDWDFIARHRLGRHVFD
;
A
#
# COMPACT_ATOMS: atom_id res chain seq x y z
N MET A 1 -28.47 -4.36 19.15
CA MET A 1 -28.29 -3.57 17.89
C MET A 1 -26.91 -2.93 17.95
N SER A 2 -26.07 -3.21 16.99
CA SER A 2 -24.69 -2.69 16.92
C SER A 2 -24.69 -1.28 16.31
N ARG A 3 -25.54 -0.39 16.86
CA ARG A 3 -25.66 1.00 16.40
C ARG A 3 -24.38 1.77 16.73
N ILE A 4 -23.81 2.45 15.76
CA ILE A 4 -22.68 3.35 15.95
C ILE A 4 -23.13 4.55 16.77
N THR A 5 -22.49 4.78 17.92
CA THR A 5 -22.85 5.85 18.86
C THR A 5 -21.80 6.94 18.94
N ARG A 6 -20.55 6.62 18.59
CA ARG A 6 -19.44 7.57 18.70
C ARG A 6 -18.32 7.20 17.75
N ILE A 7 -17.68 8.22 17.16
CA ILE A 7 -16.48 8.06 16.33
C ILE A 7 -15.46 9.05 16.84
N GLU A 8 -14.23 8.59 17.03
CA GLU A 8 -13.09 9.39 17.41
C GLU A 8 -12.03 9.33 16.30
N VAL A 9 -11.49 10.49 15.91
CA VAL A 9 -10.40 10.59 14.95
C VAL A 9 -9.28 11.41 15.58
N ASP A 10 -8.13 10.80 15.80
CA ASP A 10 -6.95 11.42 16.38
C ASP A 10 -5.88 11.60 15.31
N GLU A 11 -5.56 12.84 14.92
CA GLU A 11 -4.40 13.17 14.09
C GLU A 11 -3.16 13.23 14.97
N PHE A 12 -2.06 12.60 14.55
CA PHE A 12 -0.79 12.60 15.27
C PHE A 12 0.40 12.62 14.30
N GLU A 13 1.58 12.98 14.80
CA GLU A 13 2.82 13.02 14.02
C GLU A 13 3.93 12.25 14.74
N PHE A 14 4.76 11.56 13.97
CA PHE A 14 5.98 10.94 14.48
C PHE A 14 7.18 11.29 13.58
N GLU A 15 8.38 11.26 14.15
CA GLU A 15 9.61 11.48 13.41
C GLU A 15 10.09 10.17 12.77
N ALA A 16 10.29 10.20 11.45
CA ALA A 16 10.94 9.12 10.71
C ALA A 16 12.38 9.51 10.39
N LYS A 17 13.34 8.64 10.78
CA LYS A 17 14.77 8.87 10.63
C LYS A 17 15.28 8.35 9.30
N HIS A 18 16.40 8.92 8.84
CA HIS A 18 17.05 8.58 7.57
C HIS A 18 16.20 8.84 6.33
N LEU A 19 15.17 9.68 6.47
CA LEU A 19 14.25 10.05 5.40
C LEU A 19 14.21 11.56 5.21
N ALA A 20 13.98 11.97 3.98
CA ALA A 20 13.66 13.33 3.57
C ALA A 20 12.50 13.31 2.58
N ARG A 21 11.88 14.48 2.35
CA ARG A 21 10.97 14.66 1.21
C ARG A 21 11.73 15.22 0.03
N ASP A 22 11.52 14.65 -1.14
CA ASP A 22 11.93 15.28 -2.39
C ASP A 22 11.12 16.57 -2.58
N GLY A 23 11.83 17.69 -2.77
CA GLY A 23 11.20 19.00 -2.93
C GLY A 23 10.35 19.15 -4.20
N GLN A 24 10.55 18.31 -5.20
CA GLN A 24 9.80 18.35 -6.45
C GLN A 24 8.57 17.43 -6.43
N ALA A 25 8.73 16.18 -6.00
CA ALA A 25 7.69 15.17 -6.03
C ALA A 25 6.96 14.98 -4.70
N GLN A 26 7.43 15.57 -3.59
CA GLN A 26 6.93 15.34 -2.23
C GLN A 26 7.02 13.87 -1.77
N THR A 27 7.80 13.06 -2.49
CA THR A 27 8.00 11.65 -2.22
C THR A 27 9.02 11.44 -1.11
N LEU A 28 8.94 10.33 -0.40
CA LEU A 28 9.94 9.98 0.60
C LEU A 28 11.18 9.40 -0.08
N THR A 29 12.32 9.99 0.22
CA THR A 29 13.64 9.54 -0.24
C THR A 29 14.48 9.06 0.93
N PHE A 30 15.26 8.01 0.72
CA PHE A 30 16.26 7.59 1.68
C PHE A 30 17.40 8.60 1.73
N LYS A 31 17.57 9.26 2.89
CA LYS A 31 18.64 10.23 3.12
C LYS A 31 19.25 10.02 4.49
N ARG A 32 20.37 9.31 4.54
CA ARG A 32 21.04 8.98 5.80
C ARG A 32 21.31 10.22 6.66
N GLY A 33 20.89 10.17 7.92
CA GLY A 33 21.08 11.25 8.91
C GLY A 33 19.99 12.32 8.90
N ALA A 34 19.11 12.36 7.90
CA ALA A 34 17.96 13.27 7.89
C ALA A 34 16.80 12.75 8.76
N SER A 35 15.86 13.61 9.06
CA SER A 35 14.59 13.26 9.73
C SER A 35 13.44 14.03 9.11
N VAL A 36 12.26 13.42 9.08
CA VAL A 36 11.03 14.04 8.58
C VAL A 36 9.84 13.69 9.47
N GLY A 37 9.01 14.69 9.78
CA GLY A 37 7.73 14.50 10.45
C GLY A 37 6.72 13.84 9.50
N LEU A 38 6.10 12.75 9.95
CA LEU A 38 5.06 12.03 9.22
C LEU A 38 3.75 12.09 10.02
N ALA A 39 2.78 12.84 9.50
CA ALA A 39 1.44 12.88 10.08
C ALA A 39 0.64 11.64 9.65
N LYS A 40 -0.10 11.09 10.60
CA LYS A 40 -1.04 9.97 10.45
C LYS A 40 -2.32 10.28 11.22
N TYR A 41 -3.35 9.45 11.06
CA TYR A 41 -4.50 9.52 11.93
C TYR A 41 -5.02 8.14 12.31
N ALA A 42 -5.58 8.07 13.50
CA ALA A 42 -6.25 6.91 14.04
C ALA A 42 -7.76 7.16 14.06
N ILE A 43 -8.54 6.12 13.77
CA ILE A 43 -10.00 6.15 13.89
C ILE A 43 -10.44 5.06 14.86
N ALA A 44 -11.40 5.39 15.75
CA ALA A 44 -12.11 4.45 16.60
C ALA A 44 -13.61 4.63 16.46
N ILE A 45 -14.31 3.53 16.15
CA ILE A 45 -15.78 3.47 15.99
C ILE A 45 -16.36 2.68 17.15
N HIS A 46 -17.24 3.31 17.92
CA HIS A 46 -17.90 2.70 19.09
C HIS A 46 -19.37 2.41 18.80
N THR A 47 -19.85 1.29 19.30
CA THR A 47 -21.24 0.85 19.16
C THR A 47 -21.95 0.74 20.51
N ALA A 48 -23.29 0.84 20.50
CA ALA A 48 -24.15 0.84 21.69
C ALA A 48 -24.06 -0.45 22.53
N ASP A 49 -23.62 -1.55 21.93
CA ASP A 49 -23.38 -2.84 22.61
C ASP A 49 -21.97 -2.95 23.22
N GLY A 50 -21.21 -1.86 23.25
CA GLY A 50 -19.86 -1.79 23.81
C GLY A 50 -18.75 -2.25 22.84
N GLY A 51 -19.08 -2.57 21.60
CA GLY A 51 -18.09 -2.92 20.58
C GLY A 51 -17.23 -1.70 20.16
N ARG A 52 -15.99 -1.97 19.77
CA ARG A 52 -15.05 -0.96 19.26
C ARG A 52 -14.26 -1.50 18.08
N GLY A 53 -14.29 -0.79 16.93
CA GLY A 53 -13.43 -1.03 15.78
C GLY A 53 -12.40 0.08 15.64
N GLU A 54 -11.18 -0.25 15.26
CA GLU A 54 -10.04 0.66 15.26
C GLU A 54 -9.19 0.49 14.01
N TYR A 55 -8.62 1.60 13.54
CA TYR A 55 -7.59 1.58 12.51
C TYR A 55 -6.65 2.77 12.65
N VAL A 56 -5.38 2.55 12.38
CA VAL A 56 -4.37 3.62 12.25
C VAL A 56 -3.85 3.60 10.82
N THR A 57 -3.89 4.76 10.14
CA THR A 57 -3.49 4.88 8.75
C THR A 57 -1.98 4.68 8.58
N HIS A 58 -1.61 4.00 7.50
CA HIS A 58 -0.22 3.78 7.11
C HIS A 58 0.18 4.72 5.95
N TRP A 59 -0.58 4.71 4.87
CA TRP A 59 -0.24 5.39 3.60
C TRP A 59 -1.13 6.60 3.34
N VAL A 60 -2.44 6.51 3.56
CA VAL A 60 -3.34 7.67 3.48
C VAL A 60 -3.17 8.57 4.70
N ALA A 61 -2.17 9.39 4.69
CA ALA A 61 -1.91 10.33 5.77
C ALA A 61 -1.89 11.77 5.27
N THR A 62 -2.59 12.05 4.20
CA THR A 62 -2.69 13.41 3.66
C THR A 62 -3.81 14.17 4.35
N ARG A 63 -3.67 15.49 4.41
CA ARG A 63 -4.74 16.35 4.93
C ARG A 63 -6.03 16.21 4.13
N SER A 64 -5.95 15.86 2.84
CA SER A 64 -7.14 15.62 2.01
C SER A 64 -7.88 14.34 2.44
N SER A 65 -7.18 13.24 2.69
CA SER A 65 -7.81 12.00 3.18
C SER A 65 -8.41 12.15 4.57
N LEU A 66 -7.70 12.82 5.50
CA LEU A 66 -8.25 13.16 6.80
C LEU A 66 -9.51 14.03 6.66
N GLY A 67 -9.47 15.08 5.83
CA GLY A 67 -10.63 15.94 5.57
C GLY A 67 -11.84 15.16 5.07
N GLN A 68 -11.65 14.23 4.15
CA GLN A 68 -12.72 13.33 3.66
C GLN A 68 -13.25 12.41 4.77
N THR A 69 -12.37 11.80 5.56
CA THR A 69 -12.77 10.97 6.72
C THR A 69 -13.65 11.79 7.68
N LEU A 70 -13.24 13.01 8.02
CA LEU A 70 -14.01 13.91 8.90
C LEU A 70 -15.37 14.31 8.30
N MET A 71 -15.45 14.49 6.96
CA MET A 71 -16.73 14.74 6.28
C MET A 71 -17.68 13.55 6.35
N LEU A 72 -17.15 12.33 6.33
CA LEU A 72 -17.93 11.10 6.32
C LEU A 72 -18.36 10.65 7.73
N CYS A 73 -17.57 10.88 8.77
CA CYS A 73 -17.84 10.41 10.13
C CYS A 73 -19.26 10.75 10.65
N PRO A 74 -19.79 11.99 10.48
CA PRO A 74 -21.16 12.30 10.93
C PRO A 74 -22.24 11.45 10.27
N ARG A 75 -21.97 10.90 9.07
CA ARG A 75 -22.91 10.09 8.30
C ARG A 75 -23.06 8.66 8.82
N LEU A 76 -22.13 8.24 9.69
CA LEU A 76 -22.14 6.89 10.27
C LEU A 76 -22.87 6.82 11.58
N VAL A 77 -22.93 7.91 12.35
CA VAL A 77 -23.61 7.93 13.67
C VAL A 77 -25.07 7.52 13.50
N GLY A 78 -25.50 6.55 14.30
CA GLY A 78 -26.84 5.97 14.25
C GLY A 78 -27.01 4.79 13.28
N LYS A 79 -26.07 4.54 12.36
CA LYS A 79 -26.10 3.35 11.46
C LYS A 79 -25.75 2.07 12.24
N ASP A 80 -26.17 0.94 11.70
CA ASP A 80 -25.79 -0.37 12.25
C ASP A 80 -24.44 -0.82 11.65
N ALA A 81 -23.44 -1.03 12.50
CA ALA A 81 -22.09 -1.42 12.09
C ALA A 81 -22.04 -2.77 11.34
N ARG A 82 -23.08 -3.60 11.41
CA ARG A 82 -23.20 -4.84 10.64
C ARG A 82 -23.51 -4.61 9.17
N GLU A 83 -24.08 -3.47 8.81
CA GLU A 83 -24.53 -3.12 7.46
C GLU A 83 -23.40 -2.50 6.62
N ARG A 84 -22.19 -3.11 6.66
CA ARG A 84 -20.98 -2.54 6.02
C ARG A 84 -21.15 -2.24 4.53
N ILE A 85 -21.85 -3.10 3.80
CA ILE A 85 -22.08 -2.87 2.35
C ILE A 85 -23.00 -1.66 2.12
N ALA A 86 -24.06 -1.50 2.90
CA ALA A 86 -24.94 -0.34 2.78
C ALA A 86 -24.20 0.96 3.17
N ILE A 87 -23.38 0.90 4.23
CA ILE A 87 -22.51 2.01 4.63
C ILE A 87 -21.53 2.35 3.51
N TYR A 88 -20.85 1.35 2.94
CA TYR A 88 -19.92 1.53 1.82
C TYR A 88 -20.56 2.28 0.64
N GLU A 89 -21.75 1.85 0.21
CA GLU A 89 -22.44 2.47 -0.93
C GLU A 89 -22.90 3.92 -0.61
N ASP A 90 -23.38 4.17 0.62
CA ASP A 90 -23.76 5.51 1.06
C ASP A 90 -22.55 6.46 1.08
N LEU A 91 -21.44 6.04 1.70
CA LEU A 91 -20.23 6.86 1.79
C LEU A 91 -19.59 7.10 0.43
N LYS A 92 -19.56 6.09 -0.44
CA LYS A 92 -19.09 6.24 -1.82
C LYS A 92 -19.88 7.31 -2.57
N ARG A 93 -21.20 7.32 -2.45
CA ARG A 93 -22.07 8.34 -3.04
C ARG A 93 -21.82 9.73 -2.46
N ASP A 94 -21.60 9.83 -1.14
CA ASP A 94 -21.43 11.10 -0.45
C ASP A 94 -20.15 11.84 -0.88
N ILE A 95 -19.08 11.10 -1.22
CA ILE A 95 -17.80 11.68 -1.69
C ILE A 95 -17.56 11.54 -3.20
N ARG A 96 -18.59 11.33 -4.00
CA ARG A 96 -18.48 11.15 -5.47
C ARG A 96 -17.79 12.28 -6.23
N GLN A 97 -17.64 13.46 -5.63
CA GLN A 97 -16.98 14.64 -6.22
C GLN A 97 -15.49 14.73 -5.88
N PHE A 98 -14.98 13.80 -5.06
CA PHE A 98 -13.61 13.76 -4.58
C PHE A 98 -12.97 12.41 -4.93
N ASP A 99 -11.68 12.27 -4.69
CA ASP A 99 -11.10 10.93 -4.59
C ASP A 99 -11.67 10.20 -3.34
N HIS A 100 -11.41 8.91 -3.18
CA HIS A 100 -12.08 8.10 -2.17
C HIS A 100 -11.17 7.71 -0.99
N MET A 101 -10.01 8.34 -0.84
CA MET A 101 -8.99 7.95 0.12
C MET A 101 -9.43 8.06 1.58
N GLY A 102 -10.34 8.98 1.91
CA GLY A 102 -10.87 9.11 3.28
C GLY A 102 -11.90 8.05 3.67
N HIS A 103 -12.40 7.25 2.72
CA HIS A 103 -13.35 6.17 2.97
C HIS A 103 -12.65 4.90 3.50
N GLY A 104 -11.45 4.58 2.97
CA GLY A 104 -10.74 3.35 3.30
C GLY A 104 -10.56 3.10 4.79
N PRO A 105 -10.02 4.04 5.57
CA PRO A 105 -9.83 3.88 7.01
C PRO A 105 -11.12 3.62 7.80
N ILE A 106 -12.25 4.19 7.36
CA ILE A 106 -13.56 3.95 7.97
C ILE A 106 -14.00 2.50 7.76
N ASP A 107 -13.94 2.02 6.52
CA ASP A 107 -14.33 0.64 6.18
C ASP A 107 -13.43 -0.39 6.89
N ILE A 108 -12.12 -0.14 6.96
CA ILE A 108 -11.19 -1.01 7.68
C ILE A 108 -11.54 -1.08 9.18
N ALA A 109 -11.85 0.07 9.80
CA ALA A 109 -12.27 0.10 11.21
C ALA A 109 -13.60 -0.64 11.43
N LEU A 110 -14.54 -0.58 10.49
CA LEU A 110 -15.78 -1.36 10.53
C LEU A 110 -15.53 -2.87 10.34
N TRP A 111 -14.56 -3.26 9.55
CA TRP A 111 -14.13 -4.66 9.44
C TRP A 111 -13.43 -5.15 10.71
N ASP A 112 -12.62 -4.29 11.34
CA ASP A 112 -12.01 -4.60 12.65
C ASP A 112 -13.08 -4.79 13.73
N TRP A 113 -14.08 -3.88 13.77
CA TRP A 113 -15.25 -4.04 14.64
C TRP A 113 -15.96 -5.38 14.38
N ALA A 114 -16.18 -5.74 13.12
CA ALA A 114 -16.86 -6.98 12.77
C ALA A 114 -16.08 -8.21 13.23
N GLY A 115 -14.76 -8.25 12.98
CA GLY A 115 -13.93 -9.35 13.45
C GLY A 115 -13.93 -9.50 14.96
N LYS A 116 -13.86 -8.40 15.71
CA LYS A 116 -13.98 -8.39 17.17
C LYS A 116 -15.37 -8.83 17.61
N HIS A 117 -16.43 -8.37 16.95
CA HIS A 117 -17.81 -8.72 17.27
C HIS A 117 -18.12 -10.22 17.05
N TYR A 118 -17.58 -10.82 15.99
CA TYR A 118 -17.76 -12.24 15.67
C TYR A 118 -16.68 -13.14 16.26
N GLY A 119 -15.67 -12.58 16.92
CA GLY A 119 -14.58 -13.32 17.56
C GLY A 119 -13.62 -13.99 16.57
N ALA A 120 -13.45 -13.44 15.35
CA ALA A 120 -12.65 -14.02 14.29
C ALA A 120 -11.71 -12.99 13.64
N PRO A 121 -10.53 -13.39 13.14
CA PRO A 121 -9.69 -12.56 12.29
C PRO A 121 -10.43 -12.17 10.99
N ILE A 122 -10.13 -11.00 10.44
CA ILE A 122 -10.75 -10.54 9.18
C ILE A 122 -10.50 -11.56 8.06
N ALA A 123 -9.30 -12.12 7.96
CA ALA A 123 -8.99 -13.13 6.94
C ALA A 123 -9.93 -14.35 7.00
N GLU A 124 -10.33 -14.79 8.18
CA GLU A 124 -11.30 -15.89 8.35
C GLU A 124 -12.72 -15.46 7.96
N LEU A 125 -13.13 -14.24 8.29
CA LEU A 125 -14.43 -13.70 7.86
C LEU A 125 -14.53 -13.59 6.33
N LEU A 126 -13.40 -13.40 5.65
CA LEU A 126 -13.28 -13.35 4.19
C LEU A 126 -13.14 -14.74 3.54
N GLY A 127 -13.08 -15.81 4.32
CA GLY A 127 -12.99 -17.18 3.83
C GLY A 127 -11.60 -17.81 3.87
N GLY A 128 -10.53 -17.04 4.04
CA GLY A 128 -9.14 -17.48 4.24
C GLY A 128 -8.61 -18.40 3.12
N TYR A 129 -7.53 -17.99 2.46
CA TYR A 129 -6.87 -18.80 1.43
C TYR A 129 -5.47 -19.27 1.87
N ARG A 130 -4.73 -18.37 2.56
CA ARG A 130 -3.37 -18.66 3.05
C ARG A 130 -3.13 -18.06 4.44
N LYS A 131 -2.16 -18.61 5.17
CA LYS A 131 -1.80 -18.17 6.53
C LYS A 131 -0.46 -17.42 6.58
N ARG A 132 0.33 -17.55 5.54
CA ARG A 132 1.63 -16.89 5.37
C ARG A 132 1.68 -16.28 3.98
N LEU A 133 2.30 -15.12 3.87
CA LEU A 133 2.31 -14.32 2.66
C LEU A 133 3.75 -14.22 2.14
N PRO A 134 4.06 -14.71 0.93
CA PRO A 134 5.34 -14.38 0.30
C PRO A 134 5.51 -12.86 0.24
N ALA A 135 6.70 -12.36 0.59
CA ALA A 135 6.94 -10.93 0.71
C ALA A 135 8.07 -10.45 -0.20
N TYR A 136 7.96 -9.19 -0.63
CA TYR A 136 9.06 -8.48 -1.26
C TYR A 136 9.47 -7.24 -0.46
N ALA A 137 10.76 -6.90 -0.51
CA ALA A 137 11.26 -5.65 0.01
C ALA A 137 11.12 -4.57 -1.08
N SER A 138 10.41 -3.48 -0.77
CA SER A 138 10.18 -2.35 -1.67
C SER A 138 11.02 -1.17 -1.21
N THR A 139 11.97 -0.71 -2.05
CA THR A 139 12.93 0.32 -1.63
C THR A 139 12.28 1.70 -1.53
N TYR A 140 12.87 2.59 -0.72
CA TYR A 140 12.71 4.03 -0.94
C TYR A 140 13.35 4.46 -2.26
N HIS A 141 12.95 5.64 -2.77
CA HIS A 141 13.76 6.32 -3.77
C HIS A 141 15.12 6.68 -3.18
N GLY A 142 16.17 6.51 -3.99
CA GLY A 142 17.53 6.83 -3.60
C GLY A 142 17.82 8.34 -3.61
N ASP A 143 18.78 8.75 -2.80
CA ASP A 143 19.32 10.11 -2.77
C ASP A 143 20.82 10.05 -3.13
N ARG A 144 21.23 10.80 -4.14
CA ARG A 144 22.63 10.79 -4.65
C ARG A 144 23.69 11.13 -3.59
N ALA A 145 23.29 11.87 -2.57
CA ALA A 145 24.16 12.28 -1.46
C ALA A 145 23.92 11.47 -0.17
N GLY A 146 22.80 10.78 -0.06
CA GLY A 146 22.37 10.15 1.19
C GLY A 146 22.55 8.66 1.27
N GLY A 147 21.93 7.94 0.36
CA GLY A 147 21.94 6.47 0.33
C GLY A 147 21.13 5.94 -0.83
N LEU A 148 21.33 4.66 -1.17
CA LEU A 148 20.84 4.11 -2.44
C LEU A 148 21.26 5.03 -3.61
N ALA A 149 22.51 5.53 -3.53
CA ALA A 149 22.99 6.63 -4.38
C ALA A 149 23.42 6.16 -5.77
N SER A 150 23.61 4.87 -5.98
CA SER A 150 24.07 4.27 -7.22
C SER A 150 23.42 2.91 -7.45
N LYS A 151 23.53 2.39 -8.66
CA LYS A 151 23.07 1.04 -9.02
C LYS A 151 23.73 -0.06 -8.17
N GLU A 152 25.00 0.14 -7.79
CA GLU A 152 25.74 -0.77 -6.90
C GLU A 152 25.08 -0.76 -5.50
N ALA A 153 24.73 0.42 -4.98
CA ALA A 153 24.07 0.54 -3.67
C ALA A 153 22.68 -0.14 -3.64
N PHE A 154 21.90 -0.06 -4.73
CA PHE A 154 20.65 -0.82 -4.85
C PHE A 154 20.88 -2.32 -4.89
N ALA A 155 21.90 -2.78 -5.65
CA ALA A 155 22.24 -4.19 -5.73
C ALA A 155 22.77 -4.75 -4.40
N ASP A 156 23.62 -4.01 -3.69
CA ASP A 156 24.12 -4.38 -2.36
C ASP A 156 22.96 -4.46 -1.34
N PHE A 157 21.99 -3.56 -1.44
CA PHE A 157 20.82 -3.62 -0.57
C PHE A 157 19.90 -4.80 -0.92
N ALA A 158 19.77 -5.16 -2.19
CA ALA A 158 19.05 -6.37 -2.59
C ALA A 158 19.71 -7.64 -2.01
N GLU A 159 21.05 -7.71 -1.98
CA GLU A 159 21.77 -8.80 -1.29
C GLU A 159 21.49 -8.85 0.22
N GLN A 160 21.44 -7.70 0.87
CA GLN A 160 21.07 -7.62 2.30
C GLN A 160 19.64 -8.14 2.53
N CYS A 161 18.69 -7.74 1.69
CA CYS A 161 17.32 -8.24 1.74
C CYS A 161 17.25 -9.75 1.49
N HIS A 162 18.01 -10.28 0.52
CA HIS A 162 18.09 -11.71 0.29
C HIS A 162 18.62 -12.47 1.51
N ALA A 163 19.67 -11.93 2.15
CA ALA A 163 20.23 -12.52 3.37
C ALA A 163 19.25 -12.53 4.56
N LEU A 164 18.32 -11.55 4.62
CA LEU A 164 17.23 -11.51 5.62
C LEU A 164 16.12 -12.53 5.34
N GLY A 165 16.07 -13.11 4.15
CA GLY A 165 15.06 -14.11 3.77
C GLY A 165 14.21 -13.72 2.56
N TYR A 166 14.19 -12.47 2.12
CA TYR A 166 13.39 -12.05 0.97
C TYR A 166 13.72 -12.83 -0.29
N ARG A 167 12.68 -13.19 -1.05
CA ARG A 167 12.79 -13.86 -2.36
C ARG A 167 12.33 -12.97 -3.50
N ALA A 168 11.93 -11.75 -3.19
CA ALA A 168 11.54 -10.74 -4.17
C ALA A 168 11.96 -9.34 -3.72
N PHE A 169 12.23 -8.45 -4.68
CA PHE A 169 12.76 -7.11 -4.43
C PHE A 169 12.24 -6.13 -5.47
N LYS A 170 11.74 -4.97 -5.03
CA LYS A 170 11.25 -3.88 -5.89
C LYS A 170 12.15 -2.65 -5.77
N VAL A 171 12.59 -2.16 -6.92
CA VAL A 171 13.40 -0.95 -7.05
C VAL A 171 12.49 0.24 -7.36
N HIS A 172 12.66 1.37 -6.65
CA HIS A 172 12.02 2.65 -6.99
C HIS A 172 12.96 3.65 -7.70
N GLY A 173 14.25 3.34 -7.85
CA GLY A 173 15.21 4.23 -8.53
C GLY A 173 15.38 5.59 -7.85
N TRP A 174 15.49 6.63 -8.66
CA TRP A 174 15.80 7.99 -8.16
C TRP A 174 14.83 9.03 -8.70
N ASN A 175 13.78 9.40 -8.35
CA ASN A 175 12.87 10.50 -8.76
C ASN A 175 13.37 11.54 -9.80
N GLU A 176 14.30 11.15 -10.68
CA GLU A 176 14.97 12.05 -11.64
C GLU A 176 14.44 11.87 -13.06
N GLY A 177 13.77 10.74 -13.33
CA GLY A 177 13.29 10.39 -14.67
C GLY A 177 14.40 10.22 -15.70
N ASN A 178 15.60 9.80 -15.28
CA ASN A 178 16.73 9.51 -16.17
C ASN A 178 16.65 8.06 -16.65
N ALA A 179 16.02 7.86 -17.81
CA ALA A 179 15.76 6.53 -18.35
C ALA A 179 17.02 5.67 -18.57
N ARG A 180 18.19 6.28 -18.86
CA ARG A 180 19.43 5.53 -19.04
C ARG A 180 19.94 4.96 -17.73
N GLU A 181 19.96 5.77 -16.68
CA GLU A 181 20.40 5.32 -15.35
C GLU A 181 19.42 4.33 -14.75
N GLU A 182 18.13 4.53 -14.95
CA GLU A 182 17.10 3.55 -14.52
C GLU A 182 17.30 2.20 -15.22
N ALA A 183 17.51 2.18 -16.53
CA ALA A 183 17.79 0.94 -17.27
C ALA A 183 19.10 0.28 -16.82
N GLU A 184 20.16 1.07 -16.58
CA GLU A 184 21.42 0.53 -16.04
C GLU A 184 21.25 -0.05 -14.63
N ASN A 185 20.43 0.57 -13.79
CA ASN A 185 20.10 0.07 -12.46
C ASN A 185 19.36 -1.27 -12.54
N VAL A 186 18.31 -1.34 -13.35
CA VAL A 186 17.54 -2.58 -13.63
C VAL A 186 18.49 -3.74 -14.02
N LEU A 187 19.35 -3.52 -15.01
CA LEU A 187 20.29 -4.54 -15.49
C LEU A 187 21.34 -4.89 -14.43
N HIS A 188 21.80 -3.92 -13.64
CA HIS A 188 22.82 -4.15 -12.62
C HIS A 188 22.29 -4.96 -11.45
N VAL A 189 21.12 -4.60 -10.90
CA VAL A 189 20.46 -5.36 -9.82
C VAL A 189 20.17 -6.79 -10.28
N ALA A 190 19.68 -6.97 -11.52
CA ALA A 190 19.41 -8.30 -12.06
C ALA A 190 20.64 -9.17 -12.20
N ARG A 191 21.80 -8.60 -12.61
CA ARG A 191 23.06 -9.36 -12.65
C ARG A 191 23.53 -9.82 -11.28
N GLN A 192 23.20 -9.07 -10.23
CA GLN A 192 23.64 -9.35 -8.88
C GLN A 192 22.76 -10.42 -8.19
N VAL A 193 21.43 -10.29 -8.28
CA VAL A 193 20.49 -11.11 -7.51
C VAL A 193 19.39 -11.78 -8.33
N GLY A 194 19.31 -11.53 -9.64
CA GLY A 194 18.18 -11.98 -10.48
C GLY A 194 18.07 -13.50 -10.66
N ASP A 195 19.12 -14.26 -10.34
CA ASP A 195 19.09 -15.73 -10.30
C ASP A 195 18.48 -16.29 -9.01
N ARG A 196 18.31 -15.46 -7.97
CA ARG A 196 17.88 -15.84 -6.62
C ARG A 196 16.63 -15.09 -6.14
N MET A 197 16.31 -13.98 -6.75
CA MET A 197 15.18 -13.12 -6.36
C MET A 197 14.30 -12.75 -7.56
N THR A 198 12.99 -12.74 -7.35
CA THR A 198 12.05 -12.11 -8.28
C THR A 198 12.19 -10.60 -8.20
N LEU A 199 12.38 -9.93 -9.34
CA LEU A 199 12.64 -8.49 -9.40
C LEU A 199 11.46 -7.73 -9.97
N MET A 200 11.18 -6.56 -9.41
CA MET A 200 10.13 -5.63 -9.81
C MET A 200 10.71 -4.22 -9.93
N LEU A 201 10.14 -3.42 -10.83
CA LEU A 201 10.51 -2.01 -11.01
C LEU A 201 9.29 -1.12 -10.88
N ASP A 202 9.46 -0.02 -10.18
CA ASP A 202 8.47 1.04 -10.03
C ASP A 202 9.14 2.42 -10.10
N PRO A 203 9.19 3.07 -11.27
CA PRO A 203 9.70 4.43 -11.37
C PRO A 203 8.79 5.49 -10.74
N ALA A 204 7.67 5.10 -10.16
CA ALA A 204 6.70 5.98 -9.48
C ALA A 204 6.31 7.20 -10.33
N CYS A 205 5.91 6.95 -11.57
CA CYS A 205 5.45 7.96 -12.52
C CYS A 205 6.50 9.02 -12.94
N GLU A 206 7.80 8.70 -12.93
CA GLU A 206 8.84 9.72 -13.21
C GLU A 206 9.32 9.79 -14.66
N LEU A 207 9.06 8.77 -15.50
CA LEU A 207 9.54 8.79 -16.88
C LEU A 207 8.73 9.73 -17.76
N ARG A 208 9.44 10.66 -18.42
CA ARG A 208 8.84 11.86 -19.03
C ARG A 208 8.21 11.62 -20.40
N THR A 209 8.76 10.66 -21.15
CA THR A 209 8.33 10.39 -22.52
C THR A 209 8.01 8.91 -22.72
N PHE A 210 7.22 8.62 -23.74
CA PHE A 210 6.96 7.25 -24.15
C PHE A 210 8.25 6.51 -24.53
N ALA A 211 9.21 7.21 -25.16
CA ALA A 211 10.50 6.64 -25.52
C ALA A 211 11.33 6.25 -24.28
N ASP A 212 11.29 7.06 -23.22
CA ASP A 212 11.96 6.75 -21.95
C ASP A 212 11.35 5.51 -21.30
N ALA A 213 10.03 5.44 -21.20
CA ALA A 213 9.35 4.29 -20.63
C ALA A 213 9.58 3.01 -21.43
N LEU A 214 9.58 3.09 -22.76
CA LEU A 214 9.90 1.98 -23.64
C LEU A 214 11.37 1.52 -23.47
N TYR A 215 12.29 2.47 -23.33
CA TYR A 215 13.71 2.17 -23.14
C TYR A 215 13.95 1.40 -21.83
N VAL A 216 13.36 1.85 -20.73
CA VAL A 216 13.45 1.17 -19.43
C VAL A 216 12.72 -0.17 -19.45
N GLY A 217 11.52 -0.23 -20.07
CA GLY A 217 10.75 -1.48 -20.19
C GLY A 217 11.51 -2.57 -20.97
N ARG A 218 12.32 -2.20 -21.98
CA ARG A 218 13.19 -3.14 -22.68
C ARG A 218 14.35 -3.66 -21.82
N ALA A 219 14.87 -2.85 -20.90
CA ALA A 219 15.82 -3.33 -19.90
C ALA A 219 15.17 -4.32 -18.93
N CYS A 220 13.92 -4.07 -18.53
CA CYS A 220 13.14 -5.02 -17.76
C CYS A 220 12.91 -6.35 -18.51
N ASP A 221 12.66 -6.30 -19.83
CA ASP A 221 12.54 -7.47 -20.69
C ASP A 221 13.84 -8.30 -20.76
N GLU A 222 14.98 -7.63 -20.87
CA GLU A 222 16.29 -8.28 -20.89
C GLU A 222 16.60 -8.97 -19.56
N ALA A 223 16.21 -8.33 -18.45
CA ALA A 223 16.47 -8.76 -17.09
C ALA A 223 15.39 -9.68 -16.51
N ASN A 224 14.31 -9.99 -17.24
CA ASN A 224 13.17 -10.81 -16.82
C ASN A 224 12.51 -10.32 -15.54
N TYR A 225 12.24 -9.02 -15.43
CA TYR A 225 11.49 -8.44 -14.31
C TYR A 225 10.05 -9.00 -14.28
N PHE A 226 9.53 -9.21 -13.09
CA PHE A 226 8.21 -9.78 -12.87
C PHE A 226 7.08 -8.81 -13.23
N TRP A 227 7.27 -7.53 -12.87
CA TRP A 227 6.45 -6.44 -13.38
C TRP A 227 7.23 -5.13 -13.53
N TYR A 228 6.62 -4.23 -14.30
CA TYR A 228 7.00 -2.84 -14.47
C TYR A 228 5.80 -1.97 -14.10
N GLU A 229 5.93 -1.20 -13.02
CA GLU A 229 4.85 -0.45 -12.36
C GLU A 229 4.95 1.03 -12.71
N ASP A 230 3.82 1.69 -12.90
CA ASP A 230 3.61 3.15 -13.03
C ASP A 230 4.73 3.93 -13.76
N PRO A 231 5.05 3.61 -15.03
CA PRO A 231 6.19 4.18 -15.72
C PRO A 231 6.07 5.67 -16.07
N PHE A 232 4.87 6.14 -16.42
CA PHE A 232 4.70 7.46 -17.04
C PHE A 232 4.43 8.58 -16.05
N ARG A 233 4.96 9.76 -16.36
CA ARG A 233 4.77 11.01 -15.61
C ARG A 233 3.35 11.60 -15.71
N ASP A 234 2.41 10.90 -16.29
CA ASP A 234 0.97 11.23 -16.32
C ASP A 234 0.23 10.82 -15.02
N GLY A 235 0.95 10.30 -14.04
CA GLY A 235 0.39 9.78 -12.80
C GLY A 235 -0.26 8.40 -12.96
N GLY A 236 0.15 7.60 -13.94
CA GLY A 236 -0.34 6.23 -14.12
C GLY A 236 -1.79 6.13 -14.63
N THR A 237 -2.36 7.20 -15.20
CA THR A 237 -3.79 7.27 -15.49
C THR A 237 -4.19 7.05 -16.94
N SER A 238 -3.24 7.12 -17.90
CA SER A 238 -3.52 6.95 -19.32
C SER A 238 -3.55 5.49 -19.75
N ALA A 239 -4.72 4.86 -19.76
CA ALA A 239 -4.87 3.48 -20.25
C ALA A 239 -4.38 3.31 -21.70
N PHE A 240 -4.55 4.31 -22.56
CA PHE A 240 -4.08 4.26 -23.95
C PHE A 240 -2.54 4.20 -24.07
N ALA A 241 -1.82 5.03 -23.30
CA ALA A 241 -0.37 5.03 -23.34
C ALA A 241 0.21 3.70 -22.82
N HIS A 242 -0.35 3.18 -21.73
CA HIS A 242 0.06 1.90 -21.14
C HIS A 242 -0.26 0.71 -22.07
N LYS A 243 -1.43 0.71 -22.71
CA LYS A 243 -1.75 -0.30 -23.75
C LYS A 243 -0.67 -0.34 -24.84
N ARG A 244 -0.27 0.82 -25.35
CA ARG A 244 0.78 0.88 -26.37
C ARG A 244 2.14 0.38 -25.85
N LEU A 245 2.46 0.65 -24.60
CA LEU A 245 3.69 0.14 -24.00
C LEU A 245 3.65 -1.39 -23.88
N ARG A 246 2.54 -1.97 -23.41
CA ARG A 246 2.31 -3.42 -23.33
C ARG A 246 2.49 -4.15 -24.67
N GLU A 247 2.14 -3.50 -25.78
CA GLU A 247 2.30 -4.06 -27.13
C GLU A 247 3.77 -4.12 -27.59
N LEU A 248 4.68 -3.44 -26.90
CA LEU A 248 6.09 -3.25 -27.31
C LEU A 248 7.13 -3.84 -26.34
N ILE A 249 6.68 -4.28 -25.16
CA ILE A 249 7.50 -4.96 -24.15
C ILE A 249 6.87 -6.29 -23.75
N ARG A 250 7.67 -7.18 -23.16
CA ARG A 250 7.22 -8.48 -22.65
C ARG A 250 6.93 -8.47 -21.15
N THR A 251 7.65 -7.60 -20.41
CA THR A 251 7.47 -7.45 -18.98
C THR A 251 6.05 -6.97 -18.69
N PRO A 252 5.29 -7.69 -17.86
CA PRO A 252 3.92 -7.30 -17.52
C PRO A 252 3.87 -5.93 -16.83
N LEU A 253 2.83 -5.14 -17.13
CA LEU A 253 2.56 -3.88 -16.45
C LEU A 253 1.67 -4.08 -15.22
N LEU A 254 2.10 -3.53 -14.09
CA LEU A 254 1.26 -3.38 -12.90
C LEU A 254 0.81 -1.92 -12.80
N MET A 255 -0.49 -1.69 -12.94
CA MET A 255 -1.06 -0.34 -13.01
C MET A 255 -2.23 -0.20 -12.05
N THR A 256 -2.73 1.01 -11.97
CA THR A 256 -3.94 1.41 -11.27
C THR A 256 -3.78 1.76 -9.78
N GLU A 257 -2.56 1.99 -9.30
CA GLU A 257 -2.38 2.63 -7.99
C GLU A 257 -3.10 3.98 -7.91
N HIS A 258 -2.96 4.79 -8.96
CA HIS A 258 -3.51 6.15 -9.04
C HIS A 258 -4.90 6.22 -9.69
N VAL A 259 -5.44 5.08 -10.15
CA VAL A 259 -6.82 4.92 -10.64
C VAL A 259 -7.63 4.20 -9.58
N ARG A 260 -8.46 4.92 -8.83
CA ARG A 260 -9.10 4.41 -7.61
C ARG A 260 -10.55 4.02 -7.82
N GLY A 261 -10.94 2.92 -7.16
CA GLY A 261 -12.30 2.38 -7.20
C GLY A 261 -12.54 1.36 -8.30
N VAL A 262 -13.61 0.61 -8.16
CA VAL A 262 -13.90 -0.56 -9.00
C VAL A 262 -14.14 -0.18 -10.47
N GLU A 263 -14.98 0.82 -10.70
CA GLU A 263 -15.42 1.19 -12.05
C GLU A 263 -14.28 1.75 -12.90
N PRO A 264 -13.47 2.74 -12.43
CA PRO A 264 -12.35 3.24 -13.21
C PRO A 264 -11.27 2.17 -13.47
N LYS A 265 -11.04 1.26 -12.50
CA LYS A 265 -10.12 0.13 -12.71
C LYS A 265 -10.65 -0.87 -13.72
N ALA A 266 -11.95 -1.14 -13.74
CA ALA A 266 -12.58 -1.96 -14.77
C ALA A 266 -12.40 -1.34 -16.17
N ASP A 267 -12.65 -0.05 -16.32
CA ASP A 267 -12.45 0.66 -17.58
C ASP A 267 -10.98 0.61 -18.03
N PHE A 268 -10.04 0.76 -17.10
CA PHE A 268 -8.61 0.68 -17.40
C PHE A 268 -8.18 -0.71 -17.91
N VAL A 269 -8.68 -1.79 -17.28
CA VAL A 269 -8.46 -3.17 -17.74
C VAL A 269 -9.09 -3.41 -19.09
N LEU A 270 -10.36 -3.03 -19.29
CA LEU A 270 -11.08 -3.20 -20.56
C LEU A 270 -10.44 -2.42 -21.71
N ALA A 271 -9.84 -1.28 -21.41
CA ALA A 271 -9.03 -0.54 -22.38
C ALA A 271 -7.71 -1.22 -22.72
N GLY A 272 -7.30 -2.27 -22.00
CA GLY A 272 -6.06 -3.01 -22.20
C GLY A 272 -4.83 -2.35 -21.58
N GLY A 273 -5.00 -1.51 -20.57
CA GLY A 273 -3.92 -0.68 -19.99
C GLY A 273 -3.02 -1.41 -18.99
N THR A 274 -3.36 -2.61 -18.54
CA THR A 274 -2.59 -3.31 -17.48
C THR A 274 -2.62 -4.83 -17.64
N ASP A 275 -1.66 -5.53 -17.00
CA ASP A 275 -1.59 -6.98 -16.84
C ASP A 275 -1.91 -7.42 -15.42
N PHE A 276 -1.56 -6.59 -14.42
CA PHE A 276 -1.92 -6.75 -13.02
C PHE A 276 -2.68 -5.53 -12.53
N LEU A 277 -3.61 -5.70 -11.59
CA LEU A 277 -4.30 -4.59 -10.94
C LEU A 277 -3.65 -4.26 -9.61
N ARG A 278 -3.26 -3.01 -9.40
CA ARG A 278 -2.86 -2.52 -8.08
C ARG A 278 -4.11 -2.28 -7.22
N VAL A 279 -4.09 -2.76 -5.99
CA VAL A 279 -5.22 -2.68 -5.04
C VAL A 279 -4.70 -2.25 -3.68
N ASP A 280 -5.35 -1.28 -3.05
CA ASP A 280 -4.96 -0.78 -1.73
C ASP A 280 -6.19 -0.55 -0.86
N PRO A 281 -6.31 -1.22 0.31
CA PRO A 281 -7.47 -1.02 1.18
C PRO A 281 -7.58 0.41 1.73
N GLU A 282 -6.50 1.17 1.83
CA GLU A 282 -6.61 2.59 2.19
C GLU A 282 -7.09 3.46 1.02
N TYR A 283 -6.67 3.16 -0.22
CA TYR A 283 -6.97 3.96 -1.40
C TYR A 283 -8.28 3.57 -2.08
N ASP A 284 -8.63 2.28 -2.06
CA ASP A 284 -9.75 1.71 -2.80
C ASP A 284 -11.00 1.48 -1.92
N MET A 285 -11.27 2.42 -1.01
CA MET A 285 -12.45 2.41 -0.15
C MET A 285 -12.54 1.17 0.76
N GLY A 286 -11.41 0.79 1.37
CA GLY A 286 -11.34 -0.25 2.38
C GLY A 286 -11.22 -1.66 1.84
N ILE A 287 -11.37 -2.61 2.75
CA ILE A 287 -11.40 -4.04 2.45
C ILE A 287 -12.58 -4.36 1.51
N THR A 288 -13.74 -3.72 1.73
CA THR A 288 -14.94 -3.90 0.91
C THR A 288 -14.69 -3.55 -0.55
N GLY A 289 -14.09 -2.39 -0.84
CA GLY A 289 -13.77 -1.95 -2.19
C GLY A 289 -12.68 -2.81 -2.83
N SER A 290 -11.64 -3.11 -2.07
CA SER A 290 -10.53 -3.95 -2.53
C SER A 290 -10.95 -5.35 -2.94
N LEU A 291 -11.86 -5.99 -2.20
CA LEU A 291 -12.42 -7.28 -2.57
C LEU A 291 -13.17 -7.24 -3.91
N LYS A 292 -13.98 -6.19 -4.14
CA LYS A 292 -14.68 -6.01 -5.42
C LYS A 292 -13.69 -5.94 -6.59
N ILE A 293 -12.56 -5.22 -6.41
CA ILE A 293 -11.52 -5.10 -7.43
C ILE A 293 -10.79 -6.42 -7.65
N ALA A 294 -10.43 -7.12 -6.57
CA ALA A 294 -9.74 -8.40 -6.67
C ALA A 294 -10.60 -9.48 -7.34
N HIS A 295 -11.90 -9.53 -7.05
CA HIS A 295 -12.83 -10.45 -7.73
C HIS A 295 -13.06 -10.07 -9.20
N LEU A 296 -13.08 -8.76 -9.53
CA LEU A 296 -13.09 -8.32 -10.93
C LEU A 296 -11.84 -8.81 -11.66
N ALA A 297 -10.65 -8.62 -11.07
CA ALA A 297 -9.40 -9.12 -11.65
C ALA A 297 -9.44 -10.63 -11.86
N GLU A 298 -9.86 -11.39 -10.84
CA GLU A 298 -9.98 -12.84 -10.92
C GLU A 298 -10.92 -13.31 -12.04
N ALA A 299 -12.07 -12.64 -12.19
CA ALA A 299 -13.03 -12.95 -13.24
C ALA A 299 -12.49 -12.72 -14.66
N LEU A 300 -11.51 -11.82 -14.79
CA LEU A 300 -10.83 -11.49 -16.04
C LEU A 300 -9.52 -12.27 -16.25
N GLY A 301 -9.17 -13.19 -15.31
CA GLY A 301 -7.94 -13.99 -15.36
C GLY A 301 -6.68 -13.20 -15.01
N LEU A 302 -6.83 -12.08 -14.28
CA LEU A 302 -5.74 -11.23 -13.84
C LEU A 302 -5.48 -11.39 -12.34
N ASP A 303 -4.26 -11.04 -11.93
CA ASP A 303 -3.91 -10.94 -10.51
C ASP A 303 -4.11 -9.50 -9.99
N ALA A 304 -4.38 -9.42 -8.69
CA ALA A 304 -4.55 -8.18 -7.94
C ALA A 304 -3.43 -8.07 -6.90
N GLU A 305 -2.46 -7.19 -7.13
CA GLU A 305 -1.32 -7.01 -6.24
C GLU A 305 -1.61 -5.94 -5.20
N ILE A 306 -1.46 -6.31 -3.93
CA ILE A 306 -1.77 -5.40 -2.83
C ILE A 306 -0.64 -4.38 -2.67
N HIS A 307 -1.00 -3.08 -2.74
CA HIS A 307 -0.08 -1.97 -2.53
C HIS A 307 0.19 -1.77 -1.06
N ALA A 308 1.46 -1.49 -0.72
CA ALA A 308 1.92 -1.14 0.61
C ALA A 308 1.74 -2.24 1.68
N CYS A 309 1.84 -1.88 2.94
CA CYS A 309 1.83 -2.81 4.07
C CYS A 309 0.90 -2.35 5.19
N GLY A 310 0.49 -3.30 6.02
CA GLY A 310 -0.37 -3.07 7.18
C GLY A 310 -1.20 -4.31 7.53
N PRO A 311 -1.82 -4.35 8.70
CA PRO A 311 -2.61 -5.52 9.11
C PRO A 311 -3.83 -5.75 8.21
N ALA A 312 -4.50 -4.70 7.72
CA ALA A 312 -5.60 -4.81 6.76
C ALA A 312 -5.13 -5.43 5.43
N HIS A 313 -3.96 -5.03 4.94
CA HIS A 313 -3.32 -5.54 3.73
C HIS A 313 -3.01 -7.04 3.87
N ARG A 314 -2.45 -7.48 5.02
CA ARG A 314 -2.19 -8.90 5.28
C ARG A 314 -3.46 -9.73 5.31
N HIS A 315 -4.53 -9.25 5.95
CA HIS A 315 -5.82 -9.94 5.98
C HIS A 315 -6.44 -10.06 4.59
N LEU A 316 -6.41 -8.97 3.82
CA LEU A 316 -6.93 -8.94 2.46
C LEU A 316 -6.18 -9.96 1.58
N MET A 317 -4.84 -9.87 1.54
CA MET A 317 -4.02 -10.81 0.76
C MET A 317 -4.23 -12.26 1.18
N ALA A 318 -4.40 -12.52 2.48
CA ALA A 318 -4.63 -13.85 3.01
C ALA A 318 -5.93 -14.50 2.51
N ALA A 319 -6.90 -13.70 2.10
CA ALA A 319 -8.18 -14.18 1.58
C ALA A 319 -8.21 -14.32 0.05
N LEU A 320 -7.25 -13.74 -0.67
CA LEU A 320 -7.22 -13.70 -2.12
C LEU A 320 -6.34 -14.83 -2.70
N ARG A 321 -6.86 -15.52 -3.73
CA ARG A 321 -6.11 -16.49 -4.51
C ARG A 321 -5.18 -15.82 -5.52
N ASN A 322 -5.68 -14.78 -6.19
CA ASN A 322 -5.04 -14.07 -7.30
C ASN A 322 -4.20 -12.88 -6.84
N THR A 323 -3.21 -13.12 -5.98
CA THR A 323 -2.19 -12.16 -5.54
C THR A 323 -0.90 -12.91 -5.23
N ASN A 324 0.25 -12.32 -5.49
CA ASN A 324 1.53 -13.03 -5.47
C ASN A 324 2.39 -12.67 -4.26
N TYR A 325 2.59 -11.39 -3.98
CA TYR A 325 3.53 -10.95 -2.95
C TYR A 325 2.96 -9.85 -2.06
N TYR A 326 3.29 -9.93 -0.77
CA TYR A 326 3.04 -8.87 0.20
C TYR A 326 4.16 -7.83 0.13
N GLU A 327 3.81 -6.57 0.03
CA GLU A 327 4.76 -5.46 0.00
C GLU A 327 5.23 -5.09 1.40
N VAL A 328 6.53 -5.20 1.68
CA VAL A 328 7.14 -4.55 2.85
C VAL A 328 7.67 -3.20 2.38
N ALA A 329 6.85 -2.20 2.47
CA ALA A 329 7.08 -0.86 1.91
C ALA A 329 7.21 0.20 2.99
N LEU A 330 7.99 1.22 2.82
CA LEU A 330 9.17 1.38 1.99
C LEU A 330 10.37 1.11 2.89
N VAL A 331 11.43 0.54 2.36
CA VAL A 331 12.59 0.17 3.16
C VAL A 331 13.90 0.69 2.55
N GLY A 332 14.92 0.82 3.39
CA GLY A 332 16.27 1.22 2.98
C GLY A 332 17.33 0.68 3.93
N PRO A 333 18.62 0.77 3.60
CA PRO A 333 19.69 0.32 4.46
C PRO A 333 19.69 1.07 5.80
N ASP A 334 19.61 0.34 6.91
CA ASP A 334 19.57 0.90 8.27
C ASP A 334 18.44 1.95 8.48
N CYS A 335 17.36 1.84 7.72
CA CYS A 335 16.26 2.78 7.74
C CYS A 335 14.94 2.07 8.07
N PRO A 336 14.23 2.46 9.15
CA PRO A 336 12.89 1.96 9.39
C PRO A 336 11.94 2.40 8.26
N ASN A 337 10.90 1.63 8.00
CA ASN A 337 9.88 2.06 7.06
C ASN A 337 9.03 3.22 7.62
N ALA A 338 8.20 3.83 6.77
CA ALA A 338 7.36 4.98 7.11
C ALA A 338 6.07 4.60 7.87
N VAL A 339 5.95 3.34 8.31
CA VAL A 339 4.82 2.88 9.12
C VAL A 339 4.91 3.48 10.53
N PRO A 340 3.80 3.98 11.10
CA PRO A 340 3.83 4.59 12.41
C PRO A 340 4.14 3.55 13.50
N PRO A 341 4.98 3.90 14.51
CA PRO A 341 5.37 2.98 15.59
C PRO A 341 4.29 2.89 16.68
N VAL A 342 3.10 2.42 16.29
CA VAL A 342 1.87 2.44 17.12
C VAL A 342 1.42 1.07 17.58
N TYR A 343 2.20 0.02 17.37
CA TYR A 343 1.79 -1.32 17.74
C TYR A 343 2.29 -1.70 19.15
N ALA A 344 1.35 -1.97 20.06
CA ALA A 344 1.61 -2.47 21.41
C ALA A 344 1.62 -4.02 21.46
N CYS A 345 1.82 -4.65 20.32
CA CYS A 345 1.88 -6.11 20.17
C CYS A 345 3.07 -6.50 19.26
N GLY A 346 3.27 -7.79 19.03
CA GLY A 346 4.36 -8.30 18.19
C GLY A 346 4.19 -8.09 16.67
N TYR A 347 3.24 -7.25 16.21
CA TYR A 347 3.08 -6.92 14.81
C TYR A 347 4.18 -5.97 14.34
N SER A 348 4.77 -6.27 13.18
CA SER A 348 5.78 -5.43 12.53
C SER A 348 5.69 -5.54 11.01
N ASP A 349 5.94 -4.44 10.31
CA ASP A 349 6.21 -4.35 8.88
C ASP A 349 7.60 -3.74 8.62
N GLN A 350 8.49 -3.78 9.61
CA GLN A 350 9.89 -3.36 9.41
C GLN A 350 10.63 -4.36 8.52
N LEU A 351 11.80 -3.99 8.02
CA LEU A 351 12.58 -4.80 7.07
C LEU A 351 12.86 -6.24 7.57
N ASP A 352 12.98 -6.44 8.86
CA ASP A 352 13.25 -7.72 9.51
C ASP A 352 12.00 -8.53 9.88
N CYS A 353 10.80 -8.11 9.42
CA CYS A 353 9.55 -8.81 9.72
C CYS A 353 9.36 -10.12 8.94
N VAL A 354 10.21 -10.40 7.95
CA VAL A 354 10.15 -11.60 7.13
C VAL A 354 10.86 -12.78 7.80
N ASP A 355 10.28 -13.97 7.63
CA ASP A 355 10.96 -15.19 8.05
C ASP A 355 11.99 -15.67 7.01
N ALA A 356 12.84 -16.63 7.41
CA ALA A 356 13.90 -17.17 6.57
C ALA A 356 13.41 -17.80 5.24
N ASP A 357 12.14 -18.15 5.16
CA ASP A 357 11.48 -18.66 3.95
C ASP A 357 10.90 -17.56 3.04
N GLY A 358 11.09 -16.28 3.39
CA GLY A 358 10.62 -15.13 2.62
C GLY A 358 9.15 -14.80 2.82
N THR A 359 8.54 -15.21 3.92
CA THR A 359 7.12 -14.97 4.20
C THR A 359 6.88 -14.15 5.46
N VAL A 360 5.73 -13.49 5.53
CA VAL A 360 5.23 -12.84 6.74
C VAL A 360 3.95 -13.53 7.24
N PRO A 361 3.73 -13.60 8.58
CA PRO A 361 2.51 -14.20 9.12
C PRO A 361 1.30 -13.27 8.97
N VAL A 362 0.12 -13.85 8.83
CA VAL A 362 -1.16 -13.14 8.94
C VAL A 362 -1.55 -13.05 10.42
N PRO A 363 -1.98 -11.88 10.96
CA PRO A 363 -2.46 -11.78 12.33
C PRO A 363 -3.64 -12.72 12.60
N THR A 364 -3.66 -13.35 13.77
CA THR A 364 -4.64 -14.40 14.12
C THR A 364 -5.66 -13.98 15.19
N GLY A 365 -5.51 -12.79 15.77
CA GLY A 365 -6.48 -12.24 16.73
C GLY A 365 -7.76 -11.74 16.06
N PRO A 366 -8.86 -11.55 16.82
CA PRO A 366 -10.10 -10.99 16.29
C PRO A 366 -9.91 -9.62 15.64
N GLY A 367 -10.64 -9.34 14.56
CA GLY A 367 -10.51 -8.11 13.79
C GLY A 367 -9.20 -8.08 13.00
N LEU A 368 -8.49 -6.98 13.10
CA LEU A 368 -7.14 -6.81 12.53
C LEU A 368 -6.07 -7.64 13.28
N GLY A 369 -6.41 -8.21 14.45
CA GLY A 369 -5.48 -9.02 15.24
C GLY A 369 -4.29 -8.24 15.80
N VAL A 370 -4.40 -6.92 15.91
CA VAL A 370 -3.37 -6.02 16.45
C VAL A 370 -3.89 -5.20 17.62
N THR A 371 -2.98 -4.67 18.42
CA THR A 371 -3.26 -3.73 19.49
C THR A 371 -2.47 -2.45 19.26
N TYR A 372 -3.15 -1.32 19.31
CA TYR A 372 -2.53 0.00 19.11
C TYR A 372 -2.10 0.63 20.43
N ASP A 373 -0.95 1.31 20.44
CA ASP A 373 -0.49 2.17 21.54
C ASP A 373 -1.20 3.54 21.48
N TRP A 374 -2.39 3.58 22.09
CA TRP A 374 -3.18 4.80 22.18
C TRP A 374 -2.53 5.89 23.05
N ASP A 375 -1.64 5.52 23.98
CA ASP A 375 -0.87 6.48 24.76
C ASP A 375 0.20 7.15 23.91
N PHE A 376 0.86 6.41 22.99
CA PHE A 376 1.73 7.01 21.99
C PHE A 376 0.97 8.00 21.11
N ILE A 377 -0.16 7.60 20.55
CA ILE A 377 -1.02 8.46 19.71
C ILE A 377 -1.41 9.72 20.48
N ALA A 378 -1.82 9.59 21.74
CA ALA A 378 -2.22 10.72 22.58
C ALA A 378 -1.07 11.67 22.87
N ARG A 379 0.14 11.16 23.11
CA ARG A 379 1.33 12.00 23.36
C ARG A 379 1.79 12.78 22.13
N HIS A 380 1.55 12.27 20.93
CA HIS A 380 1.98 12.85 19.65
C HIS A 380 0.84 13.53 18.89
N ARG A 381 -0.31 13.72 19.53
CA ARG A 381 -1.54 14.25 18.93
C ARG A 381 -1.37 15.68 18.44
N LEU A 382 -1.81 15.89 17.19
CA LEU A 382 -1.96 17.22 16.57
C LEU A 382 -3.40 17.73 16.68
N GLY A 383 -4.39 16.83 16.58
CA GLY A 383 -5.80 17.17 16.64
C GLY A 383 -6.67 15.97 17.03
N ARG A 384 -7.86 16.25 17.59
CA ARG A 384 -8.87 15.24 17.90
C ARG A 384 -10.25 15.72 17.50
N HIS A 385 -10.99 14.85 16.83
CA HIS A 385 -12.36 15.07 16.41
C HIS A 385 -13.26 13.96 16.97
N VAL A 386 -14.43 14.33 17.44
CA VAL A 386 -15.40 13.40 18.04
C VAL A 386 -16.76 13.68 17.45
N PHE A 387 -17.47 12.61 17.09
CA PHE A 387 -18.82 12.62 16.53
C PHE A 387 -19.70 11.67 17.36
N ASP A 388 -20.74 12.22 17.97
CA ASP A 388 -21.71 11.50 18.82
C ASP A 388 -23.13 11.57 18.24
#